data_4251fcab27e78e912c8a86b4601e6933
#
_entry.id   4251fcab27e78e912c8a86b4601e6933
#
_cell.length_a   1.000
_cell.length_b   1.000
_cell.length_c   1.000
_cell.angle_alpha   90.00
_cell.angle_beta   90.00
_cell.angle_gamma   90.00
#
_symmetry.space_group_name_H-M   'P 1'
#
loop_
_entity.id
_entity.type
_entity.pdbx_description
1 polymer ?
#
loop_
_entity_poly.entity_id
_entity_poly.type
_entity_poly.pdbx_seq_one_letter_code
_entity_poly.pdbx_strand_id
1 'polypeptide(L)'
;KGDIGHFLNILKIPLEKYIQETGSHYSGTIRTSEEEQRFWNYLSGKNMHLKEEADKERILLEKYLEQENFFSCKKAAIVDLGWNGTTRLLLNRIRNRHNHKQIYTFYWLAFKTAISKVYGDYDSYTSDQRKAKLSLLLEKYYTLSPYKSTLGYCLSKSGKSIPSFDKCNTIFDNDVLVNNLKVCLLISKWTRLFLNKLEAYEKDLE
;
A
#
# COMPACT_ATOMS: atom_id res chain seq x y z
N LYS A 1 -11.46 12.93 10.23
CA LYS A 1 -12.73 12.27 10.56
C LYS A 1 -12.72 10.93 9.85
N GLY A 2 -12.77 9.83 10.59
CA GLY A 2 -12.66 8.48 10.06
C GLY A 2 -13.89 7.64 10.42
N ASP A 3 -14.18 6.63 9.59
CA ASP A 3 -15.21 5.64 9.88
C ASP A 3 -14.64 4.60 10.86
N ILE A 4 -15.26 4.50 12.05
CA ILE A 4 -14.86 3.53 13.09
C ILE A 4 -14.98 2.10 12.57
N GLY A 5 -16.06 1.76 11.85
CA GLY A 5 -16.28 0.43 11.32
C GLY A 5 -15.19 0.01 10.35
N HIS A 6 -14.76 0.92 9.48
CA HIS A 6 -13.65 0.68 8.58
C HIS A 6 -12.34 0.43 9.35
N PHE A 7 -12.01 1.25 10.36
CA PHE A 7 -10.81 1.03 11.18
C PHE A 7 -10.86 -0.28 11.96
N LEU A 8 -11.99 -0.60 12.57
CA LEU A 8 -12.15 -1.85 13.31
C LEU A 8 -12.02 -3.08 12.40
N ASN A 9 -12.56 -2.99 11.19
CA ASN A 9 -12.42 -4.07 10.19
C ASN A 9 -10.96 -4.31 9.80
N ILE A 10 -10.19 -3.23 9.57
CA ILE A 10 -8.73 -3.34 9.33
C ILE A 10 -8.02 -4.01 10.50
N LEU A 11 -8.43 -3.69 11.72
CA LEU A 11 -7.87 -4.26 12.96
C LEU A 11 -8.45 -5.63 13.31
N LYS A 12 -9.31 -6.19 12.46
CA LYS A 12 -10.02 -7.48 12.68
C LYS A 12 -10.81 -7.52 13.99
N ILE A 13 -11.35 -6.39 14.40
CA ILE A 13 -12.21 -6.25 15.56
C ILE A 13 -13.67 -6.16 15.07
N PRO A 14 -14.56 -7.07 15.51
CA PRO A 14 -15.98 -6.98 15.17
C PRO A 14 -16.60 -5.68 15.70
N LEU A 15 -17.35 -4.97 14.87
CA LEU A 15 -18.00 -3.72 15.23
C LEU A 15 -19.01 -3.91 16.38
N GLU A 16 -19.73 -5.02 16.36
CA GLU A 16 -20.70 -5.38 17.40
C GLU A 16 -20.02 -5.47 18.77
N LYS A 17 -18.82 -6.03 18.82
CA LYS A 17 -18.03 -6.13 20.04
C LYS A 17 -17.62 -4.75 20.56
N TYR A 18 -17.22 -3.83 19.67
CA TYR A 18 -16.92 -2.46 20.04
C TYR A 18 -18.15 -1.75 20.62
N ILE A 19 -19.31 -1.87 19.97
CA ILE A 19 -20.56 -1.27 20.43
C ILE A 19 -20.95 -1.81 21.81
N GLN A 20 -20.89 -3.14 21.98
CA GLN A 20 -21.23 -3.80 23.23
C GLN A 20 -20.32 -3.37 24.39
N GLU A 21 -19.01 -3.31 24.17
CA GLU A 21 -18.02 -3.00 25.21
C GLU A 21 -17.96 -1.51 25.56
N THR A 22 -18.30 -0.61 24.63
CA THR A 22 -18.20 0.85 24.83
C THR A 22 -19.54 1.53 25.11
N GLY A 23 -20.66 0.85 24.87
CA GLY A 23 -21.99 1.46 24.90
C GLY A 23 -22.19 2.55 23.84
N SER A 24 -21.39 2.51 22.76
CA SER A 24 -21.42 3.52 21.72
C SER A 24 -22.67 3.38 20.83
N HIS A 25 -23.36 4.49 20.59
CA HIS A 25 -24.32 4.56 19.50
C HIS A 25 -23.56 4.82 18.21
N TYR A 26 -23.25 3.75 17.47
CA TYR A 26 -22.48 3.85 16.25
C TYR A 26 -23.19 4.66 15.15
N SER A 27 -22.60 5.77 14.77
CA SER A 27 -23.09 6.64 13.69
C SER A 27 -22.23 6.58 12.40
N GLY A 28 -21.29 5.63 12.32
CA GLY A 28 -20.39 5.47 11.18
C GLY A 28 -19.12 6.31 11.25
N THR A 29 -19.16 7.52 11.78
CA THR A 29 -18.03 8.45 11.73
C THR A 29 -17.79 9.10 13.06
N ILE A 30 -16.52 9.18 13.48
CA ILE A 30 -16.12 9.98 14.65
C ILE A 30 -16.45 11.46 14.38
N ARG A 31 -17.35 12.02 15.15
CA ARG A 31 -17.82 13.40 15.00
C ARG A 31 -17.39 14.30 16.14
N THR A 32 -17.27 13.75 17.34
CA THR A 32 -16.93 14.49 18.55
C THR A 32 -15.60 14.04 19.15
N SER A 33 -14.99 14.90 19.95
CA SER A 33 -13.77 14.56 20.70
C SER A 33 -14.00 13.44 21.71
N GLU A 34 -15.22 13.34 22.25
CA GLU A 34 -15.58 12.28 23.20
C GLU A 34 -15.65 10.91 22.52
N GLU A 35 -16.22 10.83 21.31
CA GLU A 35 -16.22 9.60 20.50
C GLU A 35 -14.80 9.18 20.15
N GLU A 36 -13.95 10.15 19.76
CA GLU A 36 -12.56 9.91 19.47
C GLU A 36 -11.80 9.38 20.69
N GLN A 37 -11.95 10.01 21.84
CA GLN A 37 -11.33 9.57 23.09
C GLN A 37 -11.82 8.17 23.51
N ARG A 38 -13.12 7.89 23.38
CA ARG A 38 -13.70 6.58 23.64
C ARG A 38 -13.11 5.50 22.75
N PHE A 39 -12.96 5.79 21.47
CA PHE A 39 -12.34 4.88 20.51
C PHE A 39 -10.88 4.59 20.85
N TRP A 40 -10.09 5.61 21.16
CA TRP A 40 -8.69 5.42 21.55
C TRP A 40 -8.53 4.68 22.87
N ASN A 41 -9.38 4.95 23.86
CA ASN A 41 -9.38 4.21 25.12
C ASN A 41 -9.69 2.72 24.89
N TYR A 42 -10.67 2.44 24.04
CA TYR A 42 -10.99 1.06 23.67
C TYR A 42 -9.82 0.36 23.01
N LEU A 43 -9.18 0.98 22.02
CA LEU A 43 -8.02 0.40 21.34
C LEU A 43 -6.83 0.21 22.29
N SER A 44 -6.63 1.12 23.22
CA SER A 44 -5.57 0.99 24.23
C SER A 44 -5.80 -0.23 25.12
N GLY A 45 -7.04 -0.56 25.46
CA GLY A 45 -7.40 -1.78 26.18
C GLY A 45 -7.19 -3.07 25.36
N LYS A 46 -7.09 -2.97 24.03
CA LYS A 46 -6.85 -4.09 23.11
C LYS A 46 -5.40 -4.20 22.63
N ASN A 47 -4.49 -3.47 23.25
CA ASN A 47 -3.10 -3.33 22.76
C ASN A 47 -2.39 -4.69 22.54
N MET A 48 -2.56 -5.66 23.43
CA MET A 48 -1.97 -7.00 23.26
C MET A 48 -2.52 -7.71 22.03
N HIS A 49 -3.84 -7.73 21.86
CA HIS A 49 -4.48 -8.34 20.71
C HIS A 49 -4.04 -7.67 19.39
N LEU A 50 -4.02 -6.34 19.35
CA LEU A 50 -3.57 -5.59 18.17
C LEU A 50 -2.11 -5.89 17.83
N LYS A 51 -1.26 -6.02 18.84
CA LYS A 51 0.14 -6.37 18.65
C LYS A 51 0.28 -7.78 18.07
N GLU A 52 -0.46 -8.75 18.60
CA GLU A 52 -0.44 -10.14 18.09
C GLU A 52 -0.90 -10.21 16.63
N GLU A 53 -1.98 -9.53 16.27
CA GLU A 53 -2.47 -9.49 14.89
C GLU A 53 -1.48 -8.77 13.96
N ALA A 54 -0.91 -7.66 14.39
CA ALA A 54 0.11 -6.95 13.62
C ALA A 54 1.38 -7.79 13.42
N ASP A 55 1.80 -8.57 14.41
CA ASP A 55 2.94 -9.47 14.31
C ASP A 55 2.66 -10.64 13.34
N LYS A 56 1.44 -11.20 13.35
CA LYS A 56 1.03 -12.22 12.37
C LYS A 56 1.08 -11.68 10.93
N GLU A 57 0.49 -10.52 10.70
CA GLU A 57 0.51 -9.88 9.37
C GLU A 57 1.94 -9.55 8.93
N ARG A 58 2.78 -9.06 9.83
CA ARG A 58 4.18 -8.78 9.55
C ARG A 58 4.94 -10.04 9.12
N ILE A 59 4.77 -11.15 9.83
CA ILE A 59 5.42 -12.42 9.50
C ILE A 59 5.02 -12.89 8.11
N LEU A 60 3.74 -12.78 7.77
CA LEU A 60 3.24 -13.17 6.44
C LEU A 60 3.77 -12.25 5.34
N LEU A 61 3.81 -10.93 5.59
CA LEU A 61 4.41 -9.97 4.66
C LEU A 61 5.90 -10.23 4.46
N GLU A 62 6.66 -10.43 5.53
CA GLU A 62 8.11 -10.72 5.44
C GLU A 62 8.35 -12.01 4.65
N LYS A 63 7.55 -13.06 4.88
CA LYS A 63 7.61 -14.30 4.10
C LYS A 63 7.28 -14.09 2.62
N TYR A 64 6.29 -13.27 2.30
CA TYR A 64 5.98 -12.89 0.92
C TYR A 64 7.15 -12.16 0.27
N LEU A 65 7.73 -11.17 0.94
CA LEU A 65 8.86 -10.40 0.45
C LEU A 65 10.13 -11.28 0.24
N GLU A 66 10.32 -12.27 1.09
CA GLU A 66 11.40 -13.27 0.94
C GLU A 66 11.18 -14.13 -0.31
N GLN A 67 9.95 -14.61 -0.55
CA GLN A 67 9.59 -15.36 -1.75
C GLN A 67 9.83 -14.57 -3.04
N GLU A 68 9.64 -13.26 -2.98
CA GLU A 68 9.88 -12.33 -4.09
C GLU A 68 11.36 -11.87 -4.18
N ASN A 69 12.26 -12.51 -3.45
CA ASN A 69 13.69 -12.19 -3.39
C ASN A 69 14.03 -10.76 -2.92
N PHE A 70 13.10 -10.09 -2.20
CA PHE A 70 13.29 -8.71 -1.77
C PHE A 70 14.49 -8.53 -0.82
N PHE A 71 14.84 -9.56 -0.06
CA PHE A 71 15.97 -9.55 0.87
C PHE A 71 17.25 -10.08 0.26
N SER A 72 17.23 -10.78 -0.85
CA SER A 72 18.44 -11.32 -1.51
C SER A 72 19.25 -10.23 -2.22
N CYS A 73 18.62 -9.11 -2.59
CA CYS A 73 19.27 -8.03 -3.31
C CYS A 73 20.06 -7.10 -2.37
N LYS A 74 21.35 -6.85 -2.68
CA LYS A 74 22.15 -5.85 -1.98
C LYS A 74 21.60 -4.42 -2.13
N LYS A 75 21.04 -4.12 -3.29
CA LYS A 75 20.37 -2.84 -3.62
C LYS A 75 18.95 -3.13 -4.04
N ALA A 76 18.01 -2.37 -3.55
CA ALA A 76 16.61 -2.41 -3.97
C ALA A 76 16.14 -1.01 -4.31
N ALA A 77 15.25 -0.91 -5.28
CA ALA A 77 14.60 0.34 -5.65
C ALA A 77 13.08 0.16 -5.67
N ILE A 78 12.36 1.23 -5.38
CA ILE A 78 10.92 1.31 -5.50
C ILE A 78 10.58 2.42 -6.47
N VAL A 79 9.64 2.16 -7.35
CA VAL A 79 8.96 3.19 -8.13
C VAL A 79 7.60 3.41 -7.51
N ASP A 80 7.34 4.61 -7.02
CA ASP A 80 6.13 4.94 -6.28
C ASP A 80 5.48 6.19 -6.88
N LEU A 81 4.20 6.12 -7.18
CA LEU A 81 3.42 7.29 -7.56
C LEU A 81 3.21 8.23 -6.38
N GLY A 82 3.30 7.68 -5.20
CA GLY A 82 2.84 8.16 -3.93
C GLY A 82 3.52 9.39 -3.41
N TRP A 83 3.03 10.06 -2.41
CA TRP A 83 3.23 11.45 -2.12
C TRP A 83 4.00 11.69 -0.82
N ASN A 84 3.83 10.78 0.12
CA ASN A 84 4.27 10.96 1.51
C ASN A 84 5.45 10.05 1.90
N GLY A 85 5.87 9.12 1.04
CA GLY A 85 6.97 8.20 1.31
C GLY A 85 6.70 7.14 2.39
N THR A 86 5.44 6.93 2.77
CA THR A 86 5.06 5.99 3.83
C THR A 86 5.44 4.55 3.46
N THR A 87 5.19 4.14 2.23
CA THR A 87 5.55 2.80 1.72
C THR A 87 7.05 2.54 1.87
N ARG A 88 7.87 3.49 1.44
CA ARG A 88 9.32 3.41 1.60
C ARG A 88 9.74 3.28 3.06
N LEU A 89 9.17 4.14 3.93
CA LEU A 89 9.48 4.13 5.36
C LEU A 89 9.22 2.75 5.98
N LEU A 90 8.08 2.16 5.67
CA LEU A 90 7.68 0.85 6.19
C LEU A 90 8.58 -0.26 5.64
N LEU A 91 8.85 -0.29 4.35
CA LEU A 91 9.72 -1.28 3.72
C LEU A 91 11.17 -1.15 4.19
N ASN A 92 11.68 0.07 4.41
CA ASN A 92 12.99 0.27 5.01
C ASN A 92 13.07 -0.27 6.45
N ARG A 93 12.01 -0.09 7.25
CA ARG A 93 11.96 -0.69 8.59
C ARG A 93 12.03 -2.21 8.55
N ILE A 94 11.37 -2.83 7.57
CA ILE A 94 11.44 -4.29 7.37
C ILE A 94 12.85 -4.69 6.93
N ARG A 95 13.44 -4.04 5.92
CA ARG A 95 14.79 -4.34 5.46
C ARG A 95 15.85 -4.18 6.55
N ASN A 96 15.75 -3.15 7.37
CA ASN A 96 16.68 -2.91 8.48
C ASN A 96 16.67 -4.04 9.51
N ARG A 97 15.53 -4.70 9.73
CA ARG A 97 15.46 -5.90 10.60
C ARG A 97 16.25 -7.08 10.04
N HIS A 98 16.42 -7.15 8.72
CA HIS A 98 17.19 -8.15 8.02
C HIS A 98 18.63 -7.70 7.68
N ASN A 99 19.13 -6.61 8.31
CA ASN A 99 20.46 -6.04 8.09
C ASN A 99 20.76 -5.65 6.63
N HIS A 100 19.74 -5.32 5.87
CA HIS A 100 19.86 -4.87 4.49
C HIS A 100 19.95 -3.35 4.38
N LYS A 101 20.65 -2.87 3.33
CA LYS A 101 20.75 -1.44 3.03
C LYS A 101 19.39 -0.84 2.69
N GLN A 102 19.28 0.47 2.86
CA GLN A 102 18.08 1.24 2.55
C GLN A 102 17.68 1.09 1.09
N ILE A 103 16.38 1.31 0.84
CA ILE A 103 15.79 1.27 -0.48
C ILE A 103 15.94 2.65 -1.12
N TYR A 104 16.42 2.66 -2.36
CA TYR A 104 16.32 3.83 -3.21
C TYR A 104 14.89 3.97 -3.76
N THR A 105 14.36 5.18 -3.83
CA THR A 105 12.98 5.38 -4.27
C THR A 105 12.87 6.45 -5.33
N PHE A 106 12.18 6.12 -6.41
CA PHE A 106 11.79 7.04 -7.45
C PHE A 106 10.31 7.38 -7.27
N TYR A 107 10.03 8.65 -6.97
CA TYR A 107 8.67 9.14 -6.86
C TYR A 107 8.23 9.85 -8.14
N TRP A 108 7.02 9.58 -8.59
CA TRP A 108 6.40 10.45 -9.58
C TRP A 108 6.15 11.84 -8.99
N LEU A 109 5.52 11.90 -7.83
CA LEU A 109 5.26 13.13 -7.09
C LEU A 109 5.68 12.97 -5.64
N ALA A 110 6.48 13.90 -5.14
CA ALA A 110 6.93 13.89 -3.78
C ALA A 110 6.66 15.24 -3.10
N PHE A 111 5.87 15.25 -2.03
CA PHE A 111 5.68 16.47 -1.25
C PHE A 111 6.89 16.76 -0.35
N LYS A 112 7.51 17.91 -0.53
CA LYS A 112 8.71 18.32 0.24
C LYS A 112 8.50 18.21 1.75
N THR A 113 7.33 18.59 2.25
CA THR A 113 6.99 18.53 3.68
C THR A 113 6.83 17.13 4.22
N ALA A 114 6.43 16.18 3.39
CA ALA A 114 6.25 14.80 3.79
C ALA A 114 7.55 14.01 3.71
N ILE A 115 8.32 14.24 2.65
CA ILE A 115 9.56 13.51 2.36
C ILE A 115 10.73 13.94 3.25
N SER A 116 10.74 15.17 3.76
CA SER A 116 11.72 15.59 4.78
C SER A 116 11.73 14.69 6.02
N LYS A 117 10.65 13.94 6.26
CA LYS A 117 10.52 12.96 7.35
C LYS A 117 10.98 11.55 6.97
N VAL A 118 11.28 11.31 5.70
CA VAL A 118 11.67 10.00 5.18
C VAL A 118 13.16 10.04 4.86
N TYR A 119 13.97 9.48 5.75
CA TYR A 119 15.42 9.40 5.58
C TYR A 119 15.81 8.47 4.41
N GLY A 120 16.84 8.86 3.66
CA GLY A 120 17.49 8.06 2.63
C GLY A 120 17.35 8.60 1.22
N ASP A 121 18.00 7.95 0.25
CA ASP A 121 18.11 8.40 -1.12
C ASP A 121 16.79 8.23 -1.89
N TYR A 122 16.35 9.30 -2.52
CA TYR A 122 15.20 9.30 -3.41
C TYR A 122 15.37 10.34 -4.52
N ASP A 123 14.69 10.07 -5.63
CA ASP A 123 14.43 11.05 -6.69
C ASP A 123 12.93 11.25 -6.87
N SER A 124 12.55 12.40 -7.38
CA SER A 124 11.15 12.65 -7.74
C SER A 124 11.08 13.41 -9.06
N TYR A 125 10.16 13.00 -9.91
CA TYR A 125 9.89 13.69 -11.15
C TYR A 125 9.35 15.11 -10.90
N THR A 126 8.52 15.28 -9.87
CA THR A 126 7.95 16.59 -9.52
C THR A 126 7.63 16.70 -8.02
N SER A 127 7.71 17.93 -7.52
CA SER A 127 7.18 18.31 -6.20
C SER A 127 6.00 19.28 -6.30
N ASP A 128 5.52 19.56 -7.51
CA ASP A 128 4.43 20.49 -7.74
C ASP A 128 3.09 19.86 -7.38
N GLN A 129 2.48 20.33 -6.32
CA GLN A 129 1.19 19.85 -5.83
C GLN A 129 0.05 19.98 -6.86
N ARG A 130 0.14 20.94 -7.81
CA ARG A 130 -0.84 21.08 -8.88
C ARG A 130 -0.90 19.86 -9.78
N LYS A 131 0.18 19.08 -9.84
CA LYS A 131 0.27 17.81 -10.58
C LYS A 131 -0.31 16.61 -9.83
N ALA A 132 -0.83 16.79 -8.62
CA ALA A 132 -1.44 15.70 -7.84
C ALA A 132 -2.63 15.06 -8.59
N LYS A 133 -3.43 15.88 -9.31
CA LYS A 133 -4.53 15.35 -10.14
C LYS A 133 -4.03 14.43 -11.26
N LEU A 134 -2.88 14.74 -11.85
CA LEU A 134 -2.26 13.88 -12.86
C LEU A 134 -1.76 12.57 -12.23
N SER A 135 -1.20 12.62 -11.03
CA SER A 135 -0.81 11.42 -10.29
C SER A 135 -1.99 10.49 -10.03
N LEU A 136 -3.16 11.05 -9.65
CA LEU A 136 -4.40 10.27 -9.48
C LEU A 136 -4.88 9.65 -10.79
N LEU A 137 -4.74 10.35 -11.92
CA LEU A 137 -5.05 9.80 -13.23
C LEU A 137 -4.11 8.66 -13.59
N LEU A 138 -2.80 8.83 -13.36
CA LEU A 138 -1.81 7.77 -13.57
C LEU A 138 -2.12 6.55 -12.71
N GLU A 139 -2.39 6.74 -11.42
CA GLU A 139 -2.79 5.67 -10.51
C GLU A 139 -4.03 4.94 -11.01
N LYS A 140 -5.06 5.68 -11.41
CA LYS A 140 -6.34 5.13 -11.83
C LYS A 140 -6.30 4.41 -13.19
N TYR A 141 -5.48 4.86 -14.13
CA TYR A 141 -5.54 4.37 -15.50
C TYR A 141 -4.29 3.60 -15.95
N TYR A 142 -3.12 3.86 -15.36
CA TYR A 142 -1.86 3.27 -15.80
C TYR A 142 -1.30 2.24 -14.84
N THR A 143 -1.57 2.38 -13.55
CA THR A 143 -1.03 1.48 -12.52
C THR A 143 -2.12 0.69 -11.80
N LEU A 144 -3.35 0.75 -12.30
CA LEU A 144 -4.44 0.00 -11.72
C LEU A 144 -4.11 -1.50 -11.75
N SER A 145 -4.02 -2.09 -10.57
CA SER A 145 -3.90 -3.53 -10.45
C SER A 145 -5.22 -4.19 -10.89
N PRO A 146 -5.16 -5.34 -11.59
CA PRO A 146 -6.34 -6.16 -11.82
C PRO A 146 -6.94 -6.69 -10.52
N TYR A 147 -6.17 -6.61 -9.46
CA TYR A 147 -6.59 -7.02 -8.14
C TYR A 147 -7.05 -5.81 -7.34
N LYS A 148 -8.00 -6.05 -6.43
CA LYS A 148 -8.42 -5.05 -5.44
C LYS A 148 -7.27 -4.70 -4.50
N SER A 149 -7.49 -3.73 -3.62
CA SER A 149 -6.54 -3.38 -2.59
C SER A 149 -6.15 -4.60 -1.75
N THR A 150 -4.86 -4.78 -1.52
CA THR A 150 -4.37 -5.81 -0.61
C THR A 150 -4.76 -5.44 0.81
N LEU A 151 -5.51 -6.32 1.47
CA LEU A 151 -5.92 -6.14 2.87
C LEU A 151 -4.95 -6.79 3.86
N GLY A 152 -4.10 -7.68 3.38
CA GLY A 152 -3.15 -8.44 4.20
C GLY A 152 -2.57 -9.60 3.40
N TYR A 153 -2.04 -10.56 4.11
CA TYR A 153 -1.44 -11.76 3.51
C TYR A 153 -2.00 -13.01 4.17
N CYS A 154 -2.04 -14.12 3.43
CA CYS A 154 -2.45 -15.42 3.94
C CYS A 154 -1.58 -16.54 3.38
N LEU A 155 -1.63 -17.71 4.01
CA LEU A 155 -0.94 -18.89 3.49
C LEU A 155 -1.83 -19.59 2.46
N SER A 156 -1.25 -19.89 1.31
CA SER A 156 -1.83 -20.77 0.32
C SER A 156 -1.80 -22.23 0.79
N LYS A 157 -2.53 -23.12 0.10
CA LYS A 157 -2.49 -24.57 0.35
C LYS A 157 -1.07 -25.16 0.27
N SER A 158 -0.18 -24.55 -0.53
CA SER A 158 1.22 -24.97 -0.65
C SER A 158 2.13 -24.31 0.40
N GLY A 159 1.58 -23.60 1.37
CA GLY A 159 2.34 -22.92 2.44
C GLY A 159 3.03 -21.64 2.01
N LYS A 160 2.83 -21.16 0.77
CA LYS A 160 3.35 -19.86 0.32
C LYS A 160 2.50 -18.73 0.87
N SER A 161 3.14 -17.62 1.23
CA SER A 161 2.43 -16.39 1.55
C SER A 161 1.96 -15.72 0.27
N ILE A 162 0.69 -15.36 0.21
CA ILE A 162 0.05 -14.70 -0.92
C ILE A 162 -0.76 -13.51 -0.44
N PRO A 163 -0.88 -12.44 -1.24
CA PRO A 163 -1.70 -11.30 -0.89
C PRO A 163 -3.19 -11.70 -0.81
N SER A 164 -3.86 -11.20 0.21
CA SER A 164 -5.30 -11.32 0.41
C SER A 164 -5.99 -10.04 -0.05
N PHE A 165 -7.01 -10.16 -0.87
CA PHE A 165 -7.73 -9.03 -1.45
C PHE A 165 -9.14 -8.94 -0.86
N ASP A 166 -9.66 -7.72 -0.82
CA ASP A 166 -11.04 -7.49 -0.39
C ASP A 166 -12.02 -8.27 -1.26
N LYS A 167 -12.87 -9.05 -0.60
CA LYS A 167 -13.98 -9.74 -1.25
C LYS A 167 -15.22 -8.84 -1.41
N CYS A 168 -15.18 -7.66 -0.80
CA CYS A 168 -16.33 -6.78 -0.79
C CYS A 168 -16.64 -6.23 -2.17
N ASN A 169 -17.90 -6.26 -2.49
CA ASN A 169 -18.52 -5.92 -3.76
C ASN A 169 -17.91 -4.69 -4.42
N THR A 170 -17.55 -4.89 -5.66
CA THR A 170 -17.00 -3.91 -6.59
C THR A 170 -17.82 -2.63 -6.60
N ILE A 171 -17.19 -1.54 -6.20
CA ILE A 171 -17.64 -0.17 -6.56
C ILE A 171 -17.51 0.03 -8.09
N PHE A 172 -16.80 -0.88 -8.77
CA PHE A 172 -16.65 -0.87 -10.22
C PHE A 172 -17.47 -2.00 -10.82
N ASP A 173 -18.36 -1.63 -11.71
CA ASP A 173 -19.00 -2.53 -12.64
C ASP A 173 -17.94 -3.45 -13.26
N ASN A 174 -18.18 -4.74 -13.33
CA ASN A 174 -17.23 -5.71 -13.89
C ASN A 174 -16.74 -5.28 -15.28
N ASP A 175 -17.58 -4.64 -16.06
CA ASP A 175 -17.25 -4.15 -17.39
C ASP A 175 -16.22 -2.99 -17.34
N VAL A 176 -16.30 -2.09 -16.37
CA VAL A 176 -15.32 -1.03 -16.17
C VAL A 176 -13.98 -1.61 -15.75
N LEU A 177 -13.98 -2.61 -14.86
CA LEU A 177 -12.74 -3.28 -14.44
C LEU A 177 -12.09 -4.02 -15.61
N VAL A 178 -12.87 -4.78 -16.39
CA VAL A 178 -12.37 -5.51 -17.58
C VAL A 178 -11.82 -4.55 -18.64
N ASN A 179 -12.50 -3.43 -18.89
CA ASN A 179 -12.03 -2.44 -19.86
C ASN A 179 -10.76 -1.72 -19.37
N ASN A 180 -10.67 -1.37 -18.09
CA ASN A 180 -9.45 -0.79 -17.52
C ASN A 180 -8.28 -1.78 -17.58
N LEU A 181 -8.52 -3.07 -17.32
CA LEU A 181 -7.53 -4.14 -17.49
C LEU A 181 -7.01 -4.23 -18.93
N LYS A 182 -7.90 -4.19 -19.91
CA LYS A 182 -7.50 -4.19 -21.34
C LYS A 182 -6.62 -2.99 -21.67
N VAL A 183 -6.97 -1.81 -21.15
CA VAL A 183 -6.18 -0.59 -21.34
C VAL A 183 -4.81 -0.72 -20.65
N CYS A 184 -4.76 -1.20 -19.40
CA CYS A 184 -3.49 -1.42 -18.68
C CYS A 184 -2.59 -2.43 -19.42
N LEU A 185 -3.14 -3.52 -19.92
CA LEU A 185 -2.41 -4.52 -20.69
C LEU A 185 -1.88 -3.94 -22.02
N LEU A 186 -2.69 -3.12 -22.68
CA LEU A 186 -2.30 -2.44 -23.91
C LEU A 186 -1.13 -1.48 -23.64
N ILE A 187 -1.24 -0.66 -22.60
CA ILE A 187 -0.18 0.28 -22.19
C ILE A 187 1.09 -0.47 -21.82
N SER A 188 1.01 -1.52 -21.00
CA SER A 188 2.16 -2.37 -20.66
C SER A 188 2.85 -2.93 -21.91
N LYS A 189 2.06 -3.38 -22.87
CA LYS A 189 2.60 -3.87 -24.15
C LYS A 189 3.33 -2.76 -24.91
N TRP A 190 2.75 -1.58 -25.03
CA TRP A 190 3.38 -0.44 -25.69
C TRP A 190 4.61 0.06 -24.96
N THR A 191 4.58 0.14 -23.64
CA THR A 191 5.74 0.52 -22.83
C THR A 191 6.89 -0.46 -23.03
N ARG A 192 6.62 -1.77 -23.02
CA ARG A 192 7.65 -2.79 -23.31
C ARG A 192 8.24 -2.67 -24.70
N LEU A 193 7.39 -2.45 -25.72
CA LEU A 193 7.86 -2.23 -27.08
C LEU A 193 8.73 -0.97 -27.21
N PHE A 194 8.37 0.09 -26.49
CA PHE A 194 9.14 1.33 -26.47
C PHE A 194 10.51 1.13 -25.79
N LEU A 195 10.54 0.47 -24.63
CA LEU A 195 11.78 0.16 -23.93
C LEU A 195 12.70 -0.73 -24.75
N ASN A 196 12.18 -1.77 -25.39
CA ASN A 196 12.97 -2.63 -26.27
C ASN A 196 13.58 -1.84 -27.46
N LYS A 197 12.84 -0.85 -27.99
CA LYS A 197 13.39 0.02 -29.06
C LYS A 197 14.46 0.97 -28.54
N LEU A 198 14.30 1.50 -27.32
CA LEU A 198 15.32 2.33 -26.68
C LEU A 198 16.61 1.54 -26.44
N GLU A 199 16.52 0.34 -25.89
CA GLU A 199 17.67 -0.54 -25.66
C GLU A 199 18.38 -0.91 -26.98
N ALA A 200 17.62 -1.12 -28.07
CA ALA A 200 18.19 -1.35 -29.38
C ALA A 200 18.93 -0.11 -29.89
N TYR A 201 18.33 1.06 -29.73
CA TYR A 201 18.91 2.34 -30.14
C TYR A 201 20.19 2.68 -29.36
N GLU A 202 20.22 2.41 -28.05
CA GLU A 202 21.43 2.60 -27.23
C GLU A 202 22.58 1.70 -27.68
N LYS A 203 22.30 0.44 -28.06
CA LYS A 203 23.30 -0.48 -28.58
C LYS A 203 23.84 -0.10 -29.96
N ASP A 204 23.07 0.61 -30.77
CA ASP A 204 23.51 1.13 -32.07
C ASP A 204 24.36 2.40 -31.93
N LEU A 205 24.46 2.98 -30.73
CA LEU A 205 25.27 4.18 -30.44
C LEU A 205 26.63 3.84 -29.79
N GLU A 206 26.83 2.60 -29.33
CA GLU A 206 28.10 2.07 -28.82
C GLU A 206 28.94 1.47 -30.00
#